data_5275d24437b557b277fc034bb2b48c9e
#
_entry.id   5275d24437b557b277fc034bb2b48c9e
#
_cell.length_a   1.000
_cell.length_b   1.000
_cell.length_c   1.000
_cell.angle_alpha   90.00
_cell.angle_beta   90.00
_cell.angle_gamma   90.00
#
_symmetry.space_group_name_H-M   'P 1'
#
loop_
_entity.id
_entity.type
_entity.pdbx_description
1 polymer ?
#
loop_
_entity_poly.entity_id
_entity_poly.type
_entity_poly.pdbx_seq_one_letter_code
_entity_poly.pdbx_strand_id
1 'polypeptide(L)'
;MWNERLELLQATVDYVKRAGLAQQIVRDRRLDGRHIELGGGRALHFGSCSYLGLETDERLKRAAVDAVERFGVVFSSSRAYVSVPLYDEYEALLTEMVGHVPVVLAPSTSLAHQAALPVLVGDDDAVCYDLMAHTSLHAALPALLQRRVHCEPVPHNRIDVLERRALRLARTHRRVFYVCDGVYSMHGDIADLDALFDLLHRLPALVAYIDDAHGVGWAGRHGAGVVLGERPTHERVIVALGLSKAFAAGGALVAVPDRELARRILYCGSPLMFSGPLHPAQLGAGIASAKIHLSPELPPLQAHLRARIELFDALAVALGVPAGVASRGPIRFIEVGSTERTTLVAQLLLEAGFYVNVAAYPAVPRGHSGIRLMLTVHQTLDDVRRLVHALAQALAGEEDDLPSTRPMGAAHPG
;
A
#
# COMPACT_ATOMS: atom_id res chain seq x y z
N MET A 1 19.97 17.14 22.26
CA MET A 1 20.17 15.77 21.75
C MET A 1 18.97 15.42 20.89
N TRP A 2 19.20 15.07 19.65
CA TRP A 2 18.18 14.53 18.77
C TRP A 2 17.81 13.12 19.25
N ASN A 3 16.63 12.65 18.90
CA ASN A 3 16.14 11.33 19.28
C ASN A 3 17.02 10.23 18.63
N GLU A 4 17.66 9.37 19.41
CA GLU A 4 18.56 8.28 18.96
C GLU A 4 17.92 7.38 17.89
N ARG A 5 16.60 7.20 17.97
CA ARG A 5 15.84 6.44 16.95
C ARG A 5 15.88 7.12 15.59
N LEU A 6 15.82 8.47 15.56
CA LEU A 6 15.90 9.24 14.31
C LEU A 6 17.33 9.23 13.74
N GLU A 7 18.36 9.30 14.60
CA GLU A 7 19.75 9.20 14.18
C GLU A 7 20.04 7.85 13.52
N LEU A 8 19.56 6.77 14.13
CA LEU A 8 19.68 5.43 13.53
C LEU A 8 18.95 5.31 12.20
N LEU A 9 17.71 5.82 12.12
CA LEU A 9 16.95 5.84 10.88
C LEU A 9 17.70 6.57 9.78
N GLN A 10 18.19 7.76 10.09
CA GLN A 10 18.97 8.56 9.15
C GLN A 10 20.24 7.82 8.70
N ALA A 11 21.00 7.24 9.63
CA ALA A 11 22.20 6.47 9.31
C ALA A 11 21.92 5.28 8.39
N THR A 12 20.80 4.57 8.62
CA THR A 12 20.36 3.46 7.78
C THR A 12 20.02 3.94 6.36
N VAL A 13 19.24 5.01 6.23
CA VAL A 13 18.89 5.58 4.92
C VAL A 13 20.12 6.09 4.20
N ASP A 14 21.04 6.79 4.90
CA ASP A 14 22.28 7.31 4.33
C ASP A 14 23.21 6.17 3.85
N TYR A 15 23.23 5.04 4.56
CA TYR A 15 23.99 3.87 4.15
C TYR A 15 23.45 3.30 2.82
N VAL A 16 22.14 3.02 2.73
CA VAL A 16 21.50 2.49 1.52
C VAL A 16 21.57 3.49 0.36
N LYS A 17 21.50 4.80 0.66
CA LYS A 17 21.63 5.87 -0.33
C LYS A 17 23.04 5.93 -0.93
N ARG A 18 24.10 5.82 -0.10
CA ARG A 18 25.51 5.75 -0.59
C ARG A 18 25.75 4.53 -1.48
N ALA A 19 25.03 3.44 -1.24
CA ALA A 19 25.07 2.25 -2.09
C ALA A 19 24.31 2.42 -3.43
N GLY A 20 23.70 3.57 -3.70
CA GLY A 20 22.94 3.83 -4.93
C GLY A 20 21.56 3.19 -4.98
N LEU A 21 20.98 2.80 -3.83
CA LEU A 21 19.75 2.01 -3.75
C LEU A 21 18.55 2.74 -3.11
N ALA A 22 18.78 3.92 -2.52
CA ALA A 22 17.72 4.74 -1.95
C ALA A 22 17.81 6.18 -2.45
N GLN A 23 16.66 6.87 -2.51
CA GLN A 23 16.54 8.27 -2.92
C GLN A 23 17.23 8.58 -4.26
N GLN A 24 17.20 7.64 -5.18
CA GLN A 24 17.77 7.80 -6.52
C GLN A 24 16.88 8.70 -7.37
N ILE A 25 17.51 9.43 -8.28
CA ILE A 25 16.83 10.28 -9.27
C ILE A 25 16.89 9.56 -10.62
N VAL A 26 15.72 9.30 -11.18
CA VAL A 26 15.57 8.74 -12.53
C VAL A 26 16.00 9.77 -13.56
N ARG A 27 16.79 9.36 -14.55
CA ARG A 27 17.37 10.24 -15.60
C ARG A 27 16.66 10.14 -16.94
N ASP A 28 15.68 9.25 -17.04
CA ASP A 28 14.88 9.11 -18.25
C ASP A 28 14.16 10.43 -18.59
N ARG A 29 14.13 10.80 -19.86
CA ARG A 29 13.28 11.90 -20.37
C ARG A 29 11.82 11.49 -20.45
N ARG A 30 11.55 10.21 -20.64
CA ARG A 30 10.22 9.61 -20.71
C ARG A 30 10.28 8.19 -20.13
N LEU A 31 9.42 7.91 -19.14
CA LEU A 31 9.30 6.59 -18.57
C LEU A 31 8.46 5.67 -19.46
N ASP A 32 8.93 4.43 -19.63
CA ASP A 32 8.20 3.36 -20.30
C ASP A 32 7.49 2.41 -19.32
N GLY A 33 7.67 2.64 -18.00
CA GLY A 33 7.15 1.82 -16.90
C GLY A 33 7.96 0.54 -16.64
N ARG A 34 8.69 0.03 -17.64
CA ARG A 34 9.48 -1.21 -17.56
C ARG A 34 10.92 -0.98 -17.11
N HIS A 35 11.54 0.09 -17.59
CA HIS A 35 12.93 0.42 -17.28
C HIS A 35 13.03 1.76 -16.58
N ILE A 36 14.14 1.93 -15.86
CA ILE A 36 14.58 3.21 -15.32
C ILE A 36 16.07 3.41 -15.60
N GLU A 37 16.46 4.65 -15.91
CA GLU A 37 17.85 5.05 -16.01
C GLU A 37 18.29 5.71 -14.69
N LEU A 38 19.28 5.13 -14.03
CA LEU A 38 19.87 5.62 -12.79
C LEU A 38 21.32 6.05 -13.02
N GLY A 39 22.01 6.55 -12.00
CA GLY A 39 23.41 6.95 -12.10
C GLY A 39 24.38 5.85 -12.56
N GLY A 40 24.03 4.59 -12.36
CA GLY A 40 24.81 3.41 -12.76
C GLY A 40 24.41 2.78 -14.09
N GLY A 41 23.39 3.29 -14.78
CA GLY A 41 22.89 2.75 -16.05
C GLY A 41 21.39 2.43 -16.04
N ARG A 42 20.96 1.71 -17.09
CA ARG A 42 19.55 1.32 -17.28
C ARG A 42 19.25 -0.01 -16.62
N ALA A 43 18.19 -0.07 -15.84
CA ALA A 43 17.76 -1.27 -15.13
C ALA A 43 16.27 -1.56 -15.36
N LEU A 44 15.88 -2.84 -15.29
CA LEU A 44 14.49 -3.28 -15.22
C LEU A 44 13.90 -2.90 -13.86
N HIS A 45 12.74 -2.27 -13.87
CA HIS A 45 12.14 -1.69 -12.66
C HIS A 45 11.21 -2.67 -11.93
N PHE A 46 11.71 -3.27 -10.86
CA PHE A 46 10.92 -4.13 -9.96
C PHE A 46 10.60 -3.45 -8.61
N GLY A 47 10.82 -2.13 -8.52
CA GLY A 47 10.55 -1.32 -7.32
C GLY A 47 9.22 -0.55 -7.36
N SER A 48 8.40 -0.66 -8.44
CA SER A 48 7.17 0.11 -8.64
C SER A 48 5.92 -0.62 -8.16
N CYS A 49 5.01 0.10 -7.49
CA CYS A 49 3.67 -0.40 -7.16
C CYS A 49 2.64 -0.22 -8.29
N SER A 50 3.06 0.05 -9.52
CA SER A 50 2.20 0.21 -10.68
C SER A 50 1.80 -1.15 -11.28
N TYR A 51 1.10 -1.96 -10.51
CA TYR A 51 0.85 -3.38 -10.82
C TYR A 51 0.21 -3.62 -12.19
N LEU A 52 -0.73 -2.74 -12.62
CA LEU A 52 -1.44 -2.85 -13.90
C LEU A 52 -0.85 -1.96 -15.00
N GLY A 53 0.24 -1.22 -14.74
CA GLY A 53 0.92 -0.42 -15.76
C GLY A 53 0.12 0.75 -16.33
N LEU A 54 -0.94 1.18 -15.68
CA LEU A 54 -1.85 2.21 -16.20
C LEU A 54 -1.26 3.63 -16.11
N GLU A 55 -0.21 3.87 -15.31
CA GLU A 55 0.40 5.21 -15.16
C GLU A 55 1.03 5.74 -16.45
N THR A 56 1.32 4.84 -17.40
CA THR A 56 1.82 5.22 -18.73
C THR A 56 0.76 5.21 -19.83
N ASP A 57 -0.50 4.84 -19.52
CA ASP A 57 -1.61 4.77 -20.48
C ASP A 57 -1.96 6.17 -21.03
N GLU A 58 -2.00 6.29 -22.35
CA GLU A 58 -2.26 7.55 -23.04
C GLU A 58 -3.65 8.13 -22.76
N ARG A 59 -4.63 7.29 -22.43
CA ARG A 59 -5.99 7.74 -22.05
C ARG A 59 -5.99 8.50 -20.74
N LEU A 60 -5.23 8.01 -19.73
CA LEU A 60 -5.09 8.68 -18.44
C LEU A 60 -4.36 10.02 -18.62
N LYS A 61 -3.26 10.04 -19.42
CA LYS A 61 -2.49 11.25 -19.68
C LYS A 61 -3.35 12.31 -20.37
N ARG A 62 -4.10 11.93 -21.42
CA ARG A 62 -4.99 12.86 -22.14
C ARG A 62 -6.09 13.40 -21.25
N ALA A 63 -6.73 12.53 -20.43
CA ALA A 63 -7.76 12.96 -19.49
C ALA A 63 -7.22 13.92 -18.42
N ALA A 64 -5.97 13.72 -17.96
CA ALA A 64 -5.30 14.65 -17.06
C ALA A 64 -5.07 16.02 -17.73
N VAL A 65 -4.59 16.04 -18.98
CA VAL A 65 -4.37 17.28 -19.73
C VAL A 65 -5.70 18.02 -19.98
N ASP A 66 -6.75 17.34 -20.46
CA ASP A 66 -8.08 17.93 -20.65
C ASP A 66 -8.63 18.56 -19.37
N ALA A 67 -8.49 17.86 -18.24
CA ALA A 67 -8.93 18.37 -16.96
C ALA A 67 -8.16 19.64 -16.54
N VAL A 68 -6.86 19.72 -16.82
CA VAL A 68 -6.05 20.92 -16.56
C VAL A 68 -6.45 22.07 -17.46
N GLU A 69 -6.68 21.82 -18.76
CA GLU A 69 -7.12 22.84 -19.72
C GLU A 69 -8.46 23.45 -19.35
N ARG A 70 -9.39 22.64 -18.79
CA ARG A 70 -10.75 23.11 -18.43
C ARG A 70 -10.82 23.75 -17.05
N PHE A 71 -10.06 23.29 -16.06
CA PHE A 71 -10.22 23.68 -14.67
C PHE A 71 -8.94 24.25 -14.03
N GLY A 72 -7.87 24.40 -14.78
CA GLY A 72 -6.57 24.90 -14.29
C GLY A 72 -5.74 23.82 -13.61
N VAL A 73 -4.49 24.18 -13.30
CA VAL A 73 -3.53 23.27 -12.64
C VAL A 73 -3.99 22.90 -11.22
N VAL A 74 -4.55 23.86 -10.51
CA VAL A 74 -5.07 23.72 -9.15
C VAL A 74 -6.44 24.39 -9.07
N PHE A 75 -7.39 23.73 -8.48
CA PHE A 75 -8.65 24.37 -8.09
C PHE A 75 -8.54 24.87 -6.65
N SER A 76 -8.21 26.15 -6.50
CA SER A 76 -7.83 26.77 -5.22
C SER A 76 -9.03 27.09 -4.33
N SER A 77 -9.89 26.10 -4.09
CA SER A 77 -11.01 26.20 -3.15
C SER A 77 -11.19 24.90 -2.38
N SER A 78 -11.54 25.02 -1.11
CA SER A 78 -11.95 23.86 -0.32
C SER A 78 -13.27 23.27 -0.83
N ARG A 79 -13.38 21.95 -0.83
CA ARG A 79 -14.63 21.22 -1.12
C ARG A 79 -15.78 21.60 -0.15
N ALA A 80 -15.46 22.23 0.99
CA ALA A 80 -16.45 22.80 1.89
C ALA A 80 -17.31 23.90 1.23
N TYR A 81 -16.76 24.59 0.23
CA TYR A 81 -17.43 25.72 -0.42
C TYR A 81 -17.88 25.40 -1.83
N VAL A 82 -16.97 24.87 -2.65
CA VAL A 82 -17.25 24.60 -4.07
C VAL A 82 -16.31 23.52 -4.62
N SER A 83 -16.79 22.74 -5.58
CA SER A 83 -16.03 21.68 -6.26
C SER A 83 -16.17 21.80 -7.78
N VAL A 84 -15.24 21.21 -8.52
CA VAL A 84 -15.36 21.02 -9.97
C VAL A 84 -16.26 19.81 -10.27
N PRO A 85 -16.99 19.79 -11.41
CA PRO A 85 -17.92 18.73 -11.76
C PRO A 85 -17.26 17.32 -11.88
N LEU A 86 -15.94 17.29 -12.07
CA LEU A 86 -15.17 16.03 -12.15
C LEU A 86 -15.32 15.19 -10.87
N TYR A 87 -15.59 15.80 -9.71
CA TYR A 87 -15.82 15.04 -8.46
C TYR A 87 -17.07 14.18 -8.55
N ASP A 88 -18.17 14.72 -9.07
CA ASP A 88 -19.45 13.99 -9.17
C ASP A 88 -19.31 12.80 -10.13
N GLU A 89 -18.67 13.02 -11.30
CA GLU A 89 -18.42 11.96 -12.26
C GLU A 89 -17.51 10.87 -11.67
N TYR A 90 -16.43 11.27 -10.99
CA TYR A 90 -15.47 10.33 -10.43
C TYR A 90 -16.06 9.52 -9.28
N GLU A 91 -16.77 10.17 -8.34
CA GLU A 91 -17.44 9.50 -7.22
C GLU A 91 -18.53 8.54 -7.70
N ALA A 92 -19.25 8.86 -8.78
CA ALA A 92 -20.22 7.95 -9.38
C ALA A 92 -19.57 6.69 -9.94
N LEU A 93 -18.50 6.83 -10.72
CA LEU A 93 -17.75 5.70 -11.28
C LEU A 93 -17.10 4.82 -10.19
N LEU A 94 -16.53 5.45 -9.17
CA LEU A 94 -15.94 4.70 -8.05
C LEU A 94 -17.01 3.98 -7.22
N THR A 95 -18.17 4.59 -7.02
CA THR A 95 -19.31 3.94 -6.36
C THR A 95 -19.75 2.69 -7.14
N GLU A 96 -19.83 2.76 -8.47
CA GLU A 96 -20.12 1.60 -9.32
C GLU A 96 -19.02 0.53 -9.19
N MET A 97 -17.73 0.94 -9.24
CA MET A 97 -16.57 0.05 -9.14
C MET A 97 -16.58 -0.78 -7.85
N VAL A 98 -16.95 -0.16 -6.72
CA VAL A 98 -16.98 -0.84 -5.41
C VAL A 98 -18.33 -1.49 -5.08
N GLY A 99 -19.18 -1.73 -6.07
CA GLY A 99 -20.46 -2.45 -5.89
C GLY A 99 -21.58 -1.59 -5.30
N HIS A 100 -21.65 -0.33 -5.69
CA HIS A 100 -22.63 0.67 -5.27
C HIS A 100 -22.60 1.04 -3.77
N VAL A 101 -21.45 0.81 -3.13
CA VAL A 101 -21.19 1.28 -1.76
C VAL A 101 -20.87 2.78 -1.80
N PRO A 102 -21.44 3.62 -0.91
CA PRO A 102 -21.11 5.03 -0.84
C PRO A 102 -19.62 5.28 -0.61
N VAL A 103 -19.03 6.23 -1.35
CA VAL A 103 -17.61 6.56 -1.27
C VAL A 103 -17.38 8.01 -0.88
N VAL A 104 -16.24 8.28 -0.26
CA VAL A 104 -15.72 9.62 0.02
C VAL A 104 -14.31 9.72 -0.56
N LEU A 105 -14.08 10.66 -1.46
CA LEU A 105 -12.76 10.92 -2.02
C LEU A 105 -11.89 11.76 -1.08
N ALA A 106 -10.61 11.38 -0.98
CA ALA A 106 -9.58 12.07 -0.21
C ALA A 106 -8.33 12.29 -1.06
N PRO A 107 -7.50 13.32 -0.76
CA PRO A 107 -6.29 13.62 -1.53
C PRO A 107 -5.20 12.53 -1.45
N SER A 108 -5.21 11.71 -0.41
CA SER A 108 -4.32 10.57 -0.24
C SER A 108 -4.90 9.57 0.74
N THR A 109 -4.41 8.33 0.74
CA THR A 109 -4.81 7.30 1.73
C THR A 109 -4.51 7.74 3.16
N SER A 110 -3.39 8.40 3.40
CA SER A 110 -3.05 8.93 4.73
C SER A 110 -4.07 9.97 5.22
N LEU A 111 -4.49 10.90 4.36
CA LEU A 111 -5.52 11.89 4.69
C LEU A 111 -6.91 11.26 4.81
N ALA A 112 -7.18 10.20 4.05
CA ALA A 112 -8.41 9.42 4.18
C ALA A 112 -8.54 8.81 5.58
N HIS A 113 -7.49 8.19 6.11
CA HIS A 113 -7.48 7.62 7.47
C HIS A 113 -7.63 8.70 8.53
N GLN A 114 -6.88 9.80 8.41
CA GLN A 114 -6.95 10.93 9.35
C GLN A 114 -8.31 11.65 9.32
N ALA A 115 -9.03 11.60 8.19
CA ALA A 115 -10.37 12.13 8.10
C ALA A 115 -11.42 11.17 8.64
N ALA A 116 -11.32 9.87 8.29
CA ALA A 116 -12.37 8.91 8.56
C ALA A 116 -12.34 8.39 10.01
N LEU A 117 -11.19 7.94 10.51
CA LEU A 117 -11.11 7.29 11.82
C LEU A 117 -11.61 8.18 12.98
N PRO A 118 -11.22 9.48 13.09
CA PRO A 118 -11.73 10.32 14.16
C PRO A 118 -13.24 10.61 14.08
N VAL A 119 -13.83 10.50 12.90
CA VAL A 119 -15.28 10.68 12.69
C VAL A 119 -16.07 9.41 12.99
N LEU A 120 -15.51 8.25 12.62
CA LEU A 120 -16.15 6.94 12.77
C LEU A 120 -16.13 6.43 14.21
N VAL A 121 -14.99 6.64 14.89
CA VAL A 121 -14.76 6.14 16.26
C VAL A 121 -15.27 7.17 17.27
N GLY A 122 -16.28 6.78 18.05
CA GLY A 122 -16.82 7.57 19.15
C GLY A 122 -16.00 7.46 20.43
N ASP A 123 -16.32 8.31 21.43
CA ASP A 123 -15.58 8.31 22.71
C ASP A 123 -15.87 7.06 23.55
N ASP A 124 -17.03 6.41 23.33
CA ASP A 124 -17.43 5.16 23.99
C ASP A 124 -17.00 3.91 23.20
N ASP A 125 -16.25 4.05 22.11
CA ASP A 125 -15.76 2.95 21.33
C ASP A 125 -14.30 2.61 21.74
N ALA A 126 -13.82 1.42 21.34
CA ALA A 126 -12.43 1.01 21.48
C ALA A 126 -11.83 0.66 20.11
N VAL A 127 -10.51 0.70 20.00
CA VAL A 127 -9.77 0.35 18.79
C VAL A 127 -8.74 -0.74 19.09
N CYS A 128 -8.81 -1.84 18.35
CA CYS A 128 -7.75 -2.81 18.20
C CYS A 128 -7.07 -2.55 16.84
N TYR A 129 -5.75 -2.50 16.78
CA TYR A 129 -5.03 -2.28 15.53
C TYR A 129 -3.94 -3.31 15.30
N ASP A 130 -3.81 -3.78 14.06
CA ASP A 130 -2.73 -4.69 13.68
C ASP A 130 -1.37 -3.98 13.77
N LEU A 131 -0.39 -4.64 14.40
CA LEU A 131 0.95 -4.08 14.60
C LEU A 131 1.71 -3.82 13.29
N MET A 132 1.39 -4.58 12.23
CA MET A 132 1.99 -4.44 10.91
C MET A 132 1.15 -3.58 9.97
N ALA A 133 0.02 -3.03 10.43
CA ALA A 133 -0.77 -2.10 9.63
C ALA A 133 0.08 -0.90 9.18
N HIS A 134 -0.25 -0.37 8.01
CA HIS A 134 0.52 0.72 7.40
C HIS A 134 0.66 1.93 8.33
N THR A 135 1.82 2.57 8.32
CA THR A 135 2.15 3.73 9.19
C THR A 135 1.10 4.85 9.12
N SER A 136 0.41 5.02 7.99
CA SER A 136 -0.66 6.02 7.86
C SER A 136 -1.87 5.74 8.74
N LEU A 137 -2.19 4.46 9.01
CA LEU A 137 -3.22 4.07 9.98
C LEU A 137 -2.76 4.39 11.40
N HIS A 138 -1.53 4.04 11.75
CA HIS A 138 -0.95 4.39 13.04
C HIS A 138 -0.90 5.91 13.26
N ALA A 139 -0.65 6.71 12.22
CA ALA A 139 -0.62 8.17 12.28
C ALA A 139 -2.01 8.81 12.51
N ALA A 140 -3.09 8.05 12.34
CA ALA A 140 -4.45 8.53 12.68
C ALA A 140 -4.84 8.25 14.14
N LEU A 141 -4.17 7.32 14.84
CA LEU A 141 -4.48 6.95 16.23
C LEU A 141 -4.27 8.09 17.25
N PRO A 142 -3.27 8.99 17.14
CA PRO A 142 -3.09 10.10 18.09
C PRO A 142 -4.32 10.96 18.29
N ALA A 143 -5.12 11.20 17.24
CA ALA A 143 -6.37 11.96 17.36
C ALA A 143 -7.42 11.25 18.24
N LEU A 144 -7.44 9.92 18.24
CA LEU A 144 -8.30 9.11 19.08
C LEU A 144 -7.79 9.06 20.53
N LEU A 145 -6.48 8.89 20.70
CA LEU A 145 -5.81 8.88 22.02
C LEU A 145 -6.00 10.23 22.74
N GLN A 146 -5.97 11.36 22.03
CA GLN A 146 -6.24 12.68 22.58
C GLN A 146 -7.66 12.78 23.16
N ARG A 147 -8.63 12.06 22.57
CA ARG A 147 -10.01 11.93 23.05
C ARG A 147 -10.17 10.84 24.11
N ARG A 148 -9.05 10.21 24.56
CA ARG A 148 -9.01 9.10 25.53
C ARG A 148 -9.74 7.84 25.04
N VAL A 149 -9.88 7.65 23.73
CA VAL A 149 -10.36 6.38 23.16
C VAL A 149 -9.34 5.29 23.48
N HIS A 150 -9.82 4.15 23.97
CA HIS A 150 -8.96 3.00 24.24
C HIS A 150 -8.41 2.41 22.93
N CYS A 151 -7.09 2.40 22.77
CA CYS A 151 -6.42 1.84 21.61
C CYS A 151 -5.40 0.78 22.06
N GLU A 152 -5.50 -0.44 21.55
CA GLU A 152 -4.55 -1.50 21.87
C GLU A 152 -4.08 -2.28 20.63
N PRO A 153 -2.79 -2.67 20.57
CA PRO A 153 -2.24 -3.42 19.44
C PRO A 153 -2.75 -4.85 19.41
N VAL A 154 -2.81 -5.44 18.22
CA VAL A 154 -3.01 -6.89 18.00
C VAL A 154 -1.78 -7.39 17.24
N PRO A 155 -1.16 -8.51 17.64
CA PRO A 155 -0.09 -9.11 16.84
C PRO A 155 -0.58 -9.38 15.42
N HIS A 156 0.33 -9.24 14.48
CA HIS A 156 0.04 -9.31 13.06
C HIS A 156 -0.79 -10.55 12.68
N ASN A 157 -1.91 -10.30 12.01
CA ASN A 157 -2.82 -11.29 11.43
C ASN A 157 -3.35 -12.35 12.46
N ARG A 158 -3.36 -12.02 13.78
CA ARG A 158 -3.80 -12.90 14.85
C ARG A 158 -5.26 -12.65 15.23
N ILE A 159 -6.17 -13.18 14.40
CA ILE A 159 -7.63 -13.03 14.62
C ILE A 159 -8.08 -13.69 15.94
N ASP A 160 -7.41 -14.76 16.39
CA ASP A 160 -7.65 -15.36 17.69
C ASP A 160 -7.35 -14.41 18.88
N VAL A 161 -6.32 -13.59 18.76
CA VAL A 161 -5.99 -12.54 19.75
C VAL A 161 -6.99 -11.40 19.66
N LEU A 162 -7.36 -10.99 18.44
CA LEU A 162 -8.39 -9.98 18.21
C LEU A 162 -9.71 -10.41 18.88
N GLU A 163 -10.16 -11.64 18.66
CA GLU A 163 -11.40 -12.15 19.23
C GLU A 163 -11.42 -12.03 20.76
N ARG A 164 -10.36 -12.51 21.44
CA ARG A 164 -10.26 -12.40 22.91
C ARG A 164 -10.31 -10.96 23.40
N ARG A 165 -9.59 -10.05 22.72
CA ARG A 165 -9.57 -8.61 23.07
C ARG A 165 -10.92 -7.95 22.80
N ALA A 166 -11.49 -8.19 21.63
CA ALA A 166 -12.78 -7.61 21.24
C ALA A 166 -13.92 -8.08 22.15
N LEU A 167 -13.96 -9.36 22.53
CA LEU A 167 -14.93 -9.88 23.51
C LEU A 167 -14.79 -9.22 24.89
N ARG A 168 -13.56 -8.96 25.34
CA ARG A 168 -13.30 -8.25 26.59
C ARG A 168 -13.75 -6.79 26.51
N LEU A 169 -13.38 -6.08 25.44
CA LEU A 169 -13.69 -4.66 25.25
C LEU A 169 -15.18 -4.40 25.01
N ALA A 170 -15.89 -5.29 24.34
CA ALA A 170 -17.33 -5.20 24.11
C ALA A 170 -18.19 -5.24 25.39
N ARG A 171 -17.60 -5.59 26.54
CA ARG A 171 -18.29 -5.51 27.85
C ARG A 171 -18.39 -4.09 28.41
N THR A 172 -17.51 -3.19 27.97
CA THR A 172 -17.36 -1.84 28.50
C THR A 172 -17.42 -0.74 27.46
N HIS A 173 -17.35 -1.12 26.17
CA HIS A 173 -17.39 -0.19 25.05
C HIS A 173 -18.54 -0.54 24.12
N ARG A 174 -19.11 0.46 23.46
CA ARG A 174 -20.24 0.29 22.56
C ARG A 174 -19.86 -0.50 21.30
N ARG A 175 -18.72 -0.17 20.71
CA ARG A 175 -18.15 -0.86 19.54
C ARG A 175 -16.65 -1.07 19.72
N VAL A 176 -16.12 -2.06 19.05
CA VAL A 176 -14.68 -2.32 18.95
C VAL A 176 -14.29 -2.26 17.49
N PHE A 177 -13.49 -1.29 17.13
CA PHE A 177 -12.93 -1.19 15.78
C PHE A 177 -11.68 -2.06 15.67
N TYR A 178 -11.59 -2.86 14.61
CA TYR A 178 -10.34 -3.46 14.19
C TYR A 178 -9.79 -2.73 12.98
N VAL A 179 -8.56 -2.23 13.09
CA VAL A 179 -7.88 -1.44 12.06
C VAL A 179 -6.72 -2.27 11.53
N CYS A 180 -6.73 -2.61 10.23
CA CYS A 180 -5.73 -3.46 9.59
C CYS A 180 -5.58 -3.14 8.10
N ASP A 181 -4.56 -3.71 7.45
CA ASP A 181 -4.44 -3.70 5.99
C ASP A 181 -5.18 -4.90 5.39
N GLY A 182 -5.71 -4.78 4.18
CA GLY A 182 -6.21 -5.89 3.38
C GLY A 182 -5.06 -6.67 2.74
N VAL A 183 -4.09 -5.92 2.19
CA VAL A 183 -2.81 -6.44 1.68
C VAL A 183 -1.69 -5.66 2.33
N TYR A 184 -0.85 -6.33 3.12
CA TYR A 184 0.24 -5.72 3.86
C TYR A 184 1.40 -5.32 2.93
N SER A 185 1.77 -4.06 3.00
CA SER A 185 2.65 -3.41 2.02
C SER A 185 4.07 -3.97 1.96
N MET A 186 4.58 -4.54 3.06
CA MET A 186 5.97 -4.95 3.16
C MET A 186 6.18 -6.39 2.69
N HIS A 187 5.43 -7.33 3.23
CA HIS A 187 5.55 -8.76 2.93
C HIS A 187 4.61 -9.23 1.81
N GLY A 188 3.58 -8.44 1.48
CA GLY A 188 2.61 -8.77 0.44
C GLY A 188 1.57 -9.81 0.87
N ASP A 189 1.58 -10.20 2.14
CA ASP A 189 0.58 -11.10 2.70
C ASP A 189 -0.79 -10.41 2.79
N ILE A 190 -1.83 -11.23 2.83
CA ILE A 190 -3.23 -10.79 2.86
C ILE A 190 -3.77 -11.06 4.26
N ALA A 191 -4.57 -10.14 4.78
CA ALA A 191 -5.28 -10.35 6.05
C ALA A 191 -6.11 -11.64 5.98
N ASP A 192 -6.24 -12.32 7.12
CA ASP A 192 -7.16 -13.46 7.25
C ASP A 192 -8.61 -12.94 7.24
N LEU A 193 -9.08 -12.58 6.04
CA LEU A 193 -10.39 -12.00 5.84
C LEU A 193 -11.51 -13.01 6.12
N ASP A 194 -11.29 -14.31 5.92
CA ASP A 194 -12.29 -15.34 6.22
C ASP A 194 -12.55 -15.39 7.71
N ALA A 195 -11.51 -15.52 8.52
CA ALA A 195 -11.64 -15.52 9.98
C ALA A 195 -12.16 -14.17 10.51
N LEU A 196 -11.78 -13.03 9.89
CA LEU A 196 -12.28 -11.71 10.28
C LEU A 196 -13.78 -11.58 10.01
N PHE A 197 -14.26 -12.01 8.84
CA PHE A 197 -15.69 -11.93 8.51
C PHE A 197 -16.51 -12.90 9.36
N ASP A 198 -16.00 -14.10 9.66
CA ASP A 198 -16.62 -15.02 10.62
C ASP A 198 -16.72 -14.39 12.00
N LEU A 199 -15.70 -13.68 12.46
CA LEU A 199 -15.74 -12.97 13.73
C LEU A 199 -16.74 -11.80 13.71
N LEU A 200 -16.82 -11.04 12.62
CA LEU A 200 -17.83 -9.99 12.44
C LEU A 200 -19.25 -10.57 12.58
N HIS A 201 -19.54 -11.75 12.01
CA HIS A 201 -20.85 -12.39 12.15
C HIS A 201 -21.14 -12.79 13.61
N ARG A 202 -20.14 -13.30 14.34
CA ARG A 202 -20.31 -13.76 15.72
C ARG A 202 -20.32 -12.64 16.76
N LEU A 203 -19.67 -11.50 16.48
CA LEU A 203 -19.51 -10.39 17.42
C LEU A 203 -20.12 -9.09 16.86
N PRO A 204 -21.39 -8.78 17.20
CA PRO A 204 -22.08 -7.59 16.69
C PRO A 204 -21.42 -6.25 17.05
N ALA A 205 -20.64 -6.17 18.13
CA ALA A 205 -19.92 -4.98 18.53
C ALA A 205 -18.67 -4.71 17.68
N LEU A 206 -18.19 -5.68 16.90
CA LEU A 206 -16.98 -5.53 16.09
C LEU A 206 -17.30 -4.76 14.78
N VAL A 207 -16.42 -3.83 14.45
CA VAL A 207 -16.41 -3.06 13.18
C VAL A 207 -15.01 -3.19 12.59
N ALA A 208 -14.89 -3.50 11.30
CA ALA A 208 -13.61 -3.55 10.61
C ALA A 208 -13.38 -2.27 9.80
N TYR A 209 -12.21 -1.66 9.95
CA TYR A 209 -11.67 -0.61 9.10
C TYR A 209 -10.42 -1.14 8.41
N ILE A 210 -10.48 -1.33 7.09
CA ILE A 210 -9.47 -2.05 6.34
C ILE A 210 -8.84 -1.12 5.30
N ASP A 211 -7.51 -1.00 5.31
CA ASP A 211 -6.73 -0.33 4.25
C ASP A 211 -6.39 -1.36 3.16
N ASP A 212 -7.08 -1.28 2.03
CA ASP A 212 -6.84 -2.16 0.88
C ASP A 212 -6.16 -1.42 -0.28
N ALA A 213 -5.28 -0.46 0.05
CA ALA A 213 -4.54 0.34 -0.94
C ALA A 213 -3.63 -0.50 -1.85
N HIS A 214 -3.17 -1.65 -1.39
CA HIS A 214 -2.36 -2.59 -2.17
C HIS A 214 -3.18 -3.67 -2.88
N GLY A 215 -4.47 -3.83 -2.58
CA GLY A 215 -5.36 -4.77 -3.25
C GLY A 215 -6.08 -4.16 -4.46
N VAL A 216 -6.35 -2.85 -4.41
CA VAL A 216 -7.08 -2.15 -5.48
C VAL A 216 -6.40 -2.32 -6.85
N GLY A 217 -7.22 -2.45 -7.89
CA GLY A 217 -6.84 -2.61 -9.29
C GLY A 217 -6.63 -4.06 -9.68
N TRP A 218 -5.72 -4.78 -9.06
CA TRP A 218 -5.35 -6.14 -9.47
C TRP A 218 -6.25 -7.24 -8.87
N ALA A 219 -6.92 -6.97 -7.75
CA ALA A 219 -7.77 -7.94 -7.08
C ALA A 219 -9.26 -7.64 -7.25
N GLY A 220 -10.04 -8.70 -7.37
CA GLY A 220 -11.49 -8.69 -7.36
C GLY A 220 -12.16 -8.11 -8.60
N ARG A 221 -13.47 -8.17 -8.58
CA ARG A 221 -14.31 -7.63 -9.65
C ARG A 221 -14.09 -6.11 -9.73
N HIS A 222 -13.99 -5.59 -10.95
CA HIS A 222 -13.70 -4.18 -11.24
C HIS A 222 -12.45 -3.62 -10.55
N GLY A 223 -11.55 -4.51 -10.03
CA GLY A 223 -10.38 -4.06 -9.29
C GLY A 223 -10.70 -3.41 -7.95
N ALA A 224 -11.84 -3.73 -7.35
CA ALA A 224 -12.26 -3.17 -6.06
C ALA A 224 -11.49 -3.73 -4.85
N GLY A 225 -10.39 -4.44 -5.08
CA GLY A 225 -9.50 -4.96 -4.05
C GLY A 225 -9.91 -6.32 -3.49
N VAL A 226 -9.15 -6.80 -2.51
CA VAL A 226 -9.36 -8.12 -1.89
C VAL A 226 -10.56 -8.14 -0.95
N VAL A 227 -11.02 -6.97 -0.49
CA VAL A 227 -12.19 -6.87 0.39
C VAL A 227 -13.45 -6.68 -0.43
N LEU A 228 -13.63 -5.54 -1.09
CA LEU A 228 -14.89 -5.19 -1.78
C LEU A 228 -15.06 -5.91 -3.12
N GLY A 229 -13.96 -6.30 -3.77
CA GLY A 229 -14.02 -6.98 -5.07
C GLY A 229 -14.24 -8.48 -5.00
N GLU A 230 -14.08 -9.10 -3.83
CA GLU A 230 -14.11 -10.55 -3.66
C GLU A 230 -15.11 -11.03 -2.61
N ARG A 231 -15.67 -10.10 -1.82
CA ARG A 231 -16.61 -10.43 -0.74
C ARG A 231 -17.89 -9.62 -0.84
N PRO A 232 -19.00 -10.13 -0.32
CA PRO A 232 -20.20 -9.33 -0.13
C PRO A 232 -19.94 -8.12 0.75
N THR A 233 -20.61 -7.01 0.47
CA THR A 233 -20.59 -5.83 1.32
C THR A 233 -21.18 -6.17 2.70
N HIS A 234 -20.63 -5.56 3.74
CA HIS A 234 -21.05 -5.81 5.12
C HIS A 234 -21.24 -4.47 5.84
N GLU A 235 -22.34 -4.32 6.56
CA GLU A 235 -22.73 -3.08 7.25
C GLU A 235 -21.71 -2.56 8.30
N ARG A 236 -20.80 -3.40 8.75
CA ARG A 236 -19.77 -3.08 9.74
C ARG A 236 -18.35 -3.19 9.16
N VAL A 237 -18.22 -3.12 7.84
CA VAL A 237 -16.92 -3.08 7.16
C VAL A 237 -16.78 -1.77 6.41
N ILE A 238 -15.68 -1.08 6.69
CA ILE A 238 -15.28 0.18 6.06
C ILE A 238 -13.95 -0.06 5.39
N VAL A 239 -13.81 0.34 4.13
CA VAL A 239 -12.60 0.06 3.36
C VAL A 239 -12.03 1.34 2.78
N ALA A 240 -10.75 1.58 3.01
CA ALA A 240 -9.99 2.62 2.33
C ALA A 240 -9.23 2.00 1.14
N LEU A 241 -9.31 2.61 -0.03
CA LEU A 241 -8.60 2.20 -1.25
C LEU A 241 -7.66 3.32 -1.70
N GLY A 242 -6.38 3.00 -1.89
CA GLY A 242 -5.40 3.93 -2.44
C GLY A 242 -5.43 3.95 -3.97
N LEU A 243 -5.61 5.12 -4.59
CA LEU A 243 -5.77 5.26 -6.03
C LEU A 243 -4.46 5.60 -6.77
N SER A 244 -3.32 5.66 -6.05
CA SER A 244 -2.02 6.06 -6.59
C SER A 244 -1.11 4.89 -7.01
N LYS A 245 -1.55 3.65 -6.84
CA LYS A 245 -0.78 2.44 -7.18
C LYS A 245 -1.30 1.80 -8.48
N ALA A 246 -1.84 0.58 -8.43
CA ALA A 246 -2.38 -0.09 -9.62
C ALA A 246 -3.47 0.71 -10.35
N PHE A 247 -4.23 1.51 -9.64
CA PHE A 247 -5.26 2.38 -10.22
C PHE A 247 -4.67 3.58 -10.99
N ALA A 248 -3.42 3.94 -10.73
CA ALA A 248 -2.60 4.88 -11.49
C ALA A 248 -3.14 6.33 -11.60
N ALA A 249 -3.90 6.78 -10.61
CA ALA A 249 -4.36 8.17 -10.53
C ALA A 249 -3.75 8.86 -9.31
N GLY A 250 -4.45 9.69 -8.63
CA GLY A 250 -4.06 10.25 -7.32
C GLY A 250 -5.20 10.10 -6.34
N GLY A 251 -4.90 10.30 -5.06
CA GLY A 251 -5.90 10.26 -4.01
C GLY A 251 -6.20 8.88 -3.45
N ALA A 252 -7.32 8.83 -2.76
CA ALA A 252 -7.88 7.63 -2.15
C ALA A 252 -9.40 7.76 -2.06
N LEU A 253 -10.08 6.66 -1.80
CA LEU A 253 -11.48 6.67 -1.40
C LEU A 253 -11.66 5.94 -0.06
N VAL A 254 -12.70 6.29 0.67
CA VAL A 254 -13.23 5.51 1.79
C VAL A 254 -14.63 5.06 1.41
N ALA A 255 -14.81 3.75 1.28
CA ALA A 255 -16.10 3.12 1.07
C ALA A 255 -16.75 2.80 2.42
N VAL A 256 -17.98 3.24 2.62
CA VAL A 256 -18.72 3.11 3.89
C VAL A 256 -20.09 2.51 3.67
N PRO A 257 -20.67 1.82 4.65
CA PRO A 257 -21.91 1.07 4.47
C PRO A 257 -23.13 1.94 4.14
N ASP A 258 -23.13 3.23 4.53
CA ASP A 258 -24.28 4.10 4.30
C ASP A 258 -23.89 5.55 3.93
N ARG A 259 -24.83 6.25 3.30
CA ARG A 259 -24.62 7.63 2.81
C ARG A 259 -24.47 8.67 3.94
N GLU A 260 -25.05 8.42 5.09
CA GLU A 260 -24.96 9.36 6.22
C GLU A 260 -23.54 9.34 6.80
N LEU A 261 -22.95 8.16 6.92
CA LEU A 261 -21.53 8.00 7.29
C LEU A 261 -20.60 8.69 6.27
N ALA A 262 -20.88 8.52 4.98
CA ALA A 262 -20.11 9.22 3.94
C ALA A 262 -20.18 10.74 4.10
N ARG A 263 -21.38 11.28 4.32
CA ARG A 263 -21.58 12.71 4.58
C ARG A 263 -20.83 13.18 5.82
N ARG A 264 -20.91 12.43 6.93
CA ARG A 264 -20.20 12.77 8.18
C ARG A 264 -18.70 12.84 7.98
N ILE A 265 -18.12 11.86 7.28
CA ILE A 265 -16.67 11.87 6.95
C ILE A 265 -16.35 13.09 6.09
N LEU A 266 -17.15 13.37 5.05
CA LEU A 266 -16.92 14.51 4.16
C LEU A 266 -17.00 15.85 4.90
N TYR A 267 -17.97 16.03 5.80
CA TYR A 267 -18.24 17.31 6.46
C TYR A 267 -17.47 17.51 7.77
N CYS A 268 -17.07 16.43 8.45
CA CYS A 268 -16.39 16.49 9.74
C CYS A 268 -14.94 16.00 9.70
N GLY A 269 -14.53 15.36 8.61
CA GLY A 269 -13.16 14.92 8.41
C GLY A 269 -12.23 16.11 8.16
N SER A 270 -11.52 16.58 9.19
CA SER A 270 -10.69 17.79 9.16
C SER A 270 -9.80 17.89 7.91
N PRO A 271 -9.05 16.86 7.48
CA PRO A 271 -8.24 16.95 6.26
C PRO A 271 -9.03 17.19 4.97
N LEU A 272 -10.29 16.76 4.91
CA LEU A 272 -11.12 16.97 3.72
C LEU A 272 -11.66 18.40 3.62
N MET A 273 -11.81 19.07 4.77
CA MET A 273 -12.29 20.43 4.88
C MET A 273 -11.16 21.47 4.78
N PHE A 274 -10.00 21.18 5.38
CA PHE A 274 -8.94 22.15 5.65
C PHE A 274 -7.62 21.84 4.97
N SER A 275 -7.59 20.89 4.01
CA SER A 275 -6.44 20.71 3.12
C SER A 275 -6.82 20.89 1.65
N GLY A 276 -5.82 20.98 0.77
CA GLY A 276 -6.05 21.08 -0.67
C GLY A 276 -6.82 19.88 -1.22
N PRO A 277 -7.81 20.09 -2.11
CA PRO A 277 -8.53 19.01 -2.76
C PRO A 277 -7.65 18.30 -3.81
N LEU A 278 -8.13 17.19 -4.38
CA LEU A 278 -7.51 16.57 -5.55
C LEU A 278 -7.41 17.58 -6.69
N HIS A 279 -6.25 17.58 -7.35
CA HIS A 279 -6.02 18.45 -8.50
C HIS A 279 -6.80 17.98 -9.73
N PRO A 280 -7.20 18.89 -10.64
CA PRO A 280 -7.92 18.54 -11.86
C PRO A 280 -7.24 17.41 -12.66
N ALA A 281 -5.92 17.43 -12.81
CA ALA A 281 -5.18 16.37 -13.48
C ALA A 281 -5.42 14.97 -12.84
N GLN A 282 -5.44 14.90 -11.51
CA GLN A 282 -5.68 13.65 -10.78
C GLN A 282 -7.13 13.17 -10.95
N LEU A 283 -8.10 14.08 -10.95
CA LEU A 283 -9.50 13.77 -11.20
C LEU A 283 -9.71 13.25 -12.62
N GLY A 284 -9.14 13.93 -13.63
CA GLY A 284 -9.23 13.49 -15.03
C GLY A 284 -8.62 12.11 -15.25
N ALA A 285 -7.39 11.88 -14.78
CA ALA A 285 -6.74 10.58 -14.84
C ALA A 285 -7.54 9.50 -14.10
N GLY A 286 -8.09 9.84 -12.93
CA GLY A 286 -8.90 8.93 -12.12
C GLY A 286 -10.20 8.50 -12.82
N ILE A 287 -10.90 9.40 -13.47
CA ILE A 287 -12.08 9.12 -14.28
C ILE A 287 -11.74 8.15 -15.43
N ALA A 288 -10.63 8.41 -16.15
CA ALA A 288 -10.18 7.53 -17.21
C ALA A 288 -9.82 6.12 -16.69
N SER A 289 -9.13 6.05 -15.57
CA SER A 289 -8.79 4.79 -14.91
C SER A 289 -10.04 4.03 -14.46
N ALA A 290 -11.01 4.69 -13.81
CA ALA A 290 -12.26 4.06 -13.39
C ALA A 290 -13.02 3.46 -14.59
N LYS A 291 -13.06 4.16 -15.74
CA LYS A 291 -13.67 3.65 -16.97
C LYS A 291 -12.96 2.37 -17.47
N ILE A 292 -11.64 2.28 -17.36
CA ILE A 292 -10.90 1.04 -17.68
C ILE A 292 -11.27 -0.08 -16.72
N HIS A 293 -11.32 0.21 -15.42
CA HIS A 293 -11.66 -0.77 -14.38
C HIS A 293 -13.10 -1.33 -14.53
N LEU A 294 -14.02 -0.52 -15.02
CA LEU A 294 -15.39 -0.92 -15.30
C LEU A 294 -15.57 -1.58 -16.67
N SER A 295 -14.53 -1.62 -17.51
CA SER A 295 -14.58 -2.17 -18.87
C SER A 295 -14.13 -3.63 -18.93
N PRO A 296 -14.38 -4.32 -20.08
CA PRO A 296 -13.83 -5.65 -20.33
C PRO A 296 -12.29 -5.73 -20.45
N GLU A 297 -11.57 -4.61 -20.42
CA GLU A 297 -10.10 -4.58 -20.50
C GLU A 297 -9.42 -5.00 -19.20
N LEU A 298 -10.07 -4.81 -18.05
CA LEU A 298 -9.46 -5.10 -16.75
C LEU A 298 -9.13 -6.60 -16.54
N PRO A 299 -10.03 -7.57 -16.80
CA PRO A 299 -9.74 -8.99 -16.57
C PRO A 299 -8.49 -9.50 -17.31
N PRO A 300 -8.21 -9.13 -18.59
CA PRO A 300 -6.95 -9.44 -19.25
C PRO A 300 -5.72 -8.85 -18.54
N LEU A 301 -5.77 -7.60 -18.06
CA LEU A 301 -4.67 -6.99 -17.30
C LEU A 301 -4.37 -7.74 -16.00
N GLN A 302 -5.43 -8.10 -15.26
CA GLN A 302 -5.31 -8.92 -14.04
C GLN A 302 -4.73 -10.30 -14.35
N ALA A 303 -5.14 -10.94 -15.46
CA ALA A 303 -4.61 -12.24 -15.88
C ALA A 303 -3.12 -12.14 -16.28
N HIS A 304 -2.71 -11.09 -16.98
CA HIS A 304 -1.32 -10.84 -17.32
C HIS A 304 -0.44 -10.65 -16.07
N LEU A 305 -0.93 -9.94 -15.06
CA LEU A 305 -0.21 -9.81 -13.79
C LEU A 305 -0.10 -11.16 -13.08
N ARG A 306 -1.20 -11.91 -13.00
CA ARG A 306 -1.25 -13.23 -12.36
C ARG A 306 -0.24 -14.20 -12.97
N ALA A 307 -0.13 -14.24 -14.30
CA ALA A 307 0.86 -15.09 -14.98
C ALA A 307 2.31 -14.79 -14.57
N ARG A 308 2.64 -13.52 -14.25
CA ARG A 308 3.96 -13.14 -13.74
C ARG A 308 4.18 -13.57 -12.30
N ILE A 309 3.13 -13.46 -11.48
CA ILE A 309 3.14 -13.90 -10.08
C ILE A 309 3.36 -15.41 -10.03
N GLU A 310 2.57 -16.17 -10.77
CA GLU A 310 2.65 -17.64 -10.82
C GLU A 310 4.02 -18.11 -11.33
N LEU A 311 4.55 -17.45 -12.37
CA LEU A 311 5.89 -17.76 -12.89
C LEU A 311 6.99 -17.48 -11.87
N PHE A 312 6.91 -16.31 -11.18
CA PHE A 312 7.88 -15.96 -10.13
C PHE A 312 7.89 -17.02 -9.04
N ASP A 313 6.71 -17.37 -8.51
CA ASP A 313 6.57 -18.32 -7.41
C ASP A 313 7.08 -19.72 -7.78
N ALA A 314 6.72 -20.21 -8.97
CA ALA A 314 7.20 -21.50 -9.46
C ALA A 314 8.73 -21.55 -9.59
N LEU A 315 9.34 -20.48 -10.12
CA LEU A 315 10.80 -20.40 -10.27
C LEU A 315 11.50 -20.20 -8.92
N ALA A 316 10.94 -19.40 -8.03
CA ALA A 316 11.49 -19.18 -6.69
C ALA A 316 11.57 -20.50 -5.93
N VAL A 317 10.52 -21.32 -5.97
CA VAL A 317 10.52 -22.67 -5.38
C VAL A 317 11.57 -23.57 -6.06
N ALA A 318 11.63 -23.60 -7.40
CA ALA A 318 12.55 -24.46 -8.15
C ALA A 318 14.02 -24.11 -7.91
N LEU A 319 14.34 -22.84 -7.66
CA LEU A 319 15.71 -22.33 -7.47
C LEU A 319 16.07 -22.09 -5.99
N GLY A 320 15.20 -22.44 -5.05
CA GLY A 320 15.44 -22.28 -3.61
C GLY A 320 15.49 -20.82 -3.13
N VAL A 321 14.88 -19.88 -3.86
CA VAL A 321 14.78 -18.49 -3.43
C VAL A 321 13.74 -18.38 -2.30
N PRO A 322 14.11 -17.87 -1.10
CA PRO A 322 13.22 -17.78 0.05
C PRO A 322 12.22 -16.60 -0.10
N ALA A 323 11.26 -16.73 -1.01
CA ALA A 323 10.33 -15.66 -1.38
C ALA A 323 9.24 -15.37 -0.34
N GLY A 324 9.43 -15.78 0.91
CA GLY A 324 8.52 -15.50 2.02
C GLY A 324 7.20 -16.26 1.96
N VAL A 325 6.15 -15.69 2.52
CA VAL A 325 4.82 -16.30 2.53
C VAL A 325 4.25 -16.27 1.10
N ALA A 326 3.76 -17.43 0.63
CA ALA A 326 3.06 -17.51 -0.64
C ALA A 326 1.83 -16.58 -0.61
N SER A 327 1.86 -15.54 -1.44
CA SER A 327 0.78 -14.58 -1.59
C SER A 327 0.36 -14.51 -3.04
N ARG A 328 -0.95 -14.46 -3.29
CA ARG A 328 -1.48 -14.25 -4.64
C ARG A 328 -1.32 -12.80 -5.13
N GLY A 329 -0.81 -11.91 -4.29
CA GLY A 329 -0.55 -10.51 -4.61
C GLY A 329 0.77 -10.31 -5.36
N PRO A 330 1.00 -9.12 -5.89
CA PRO A 330 2.17 -8.81 -6.72
C PRO A 330 3.44 -8.46 -5.94
N ILE A 331 3.40 -8.41 -4.62
CA ILE A 331 4.53 -8.04 -3.76
C ILE A 331 5.24 -9.31 -3.31
N ARG A 332 6.58 -9.28 -3.36
CA ARG A 332 7.43 -10.32 -2.80
C ARG A 332 8.46 -9.69 -1.88
N PHE A 333 8.65 -10.32 -0.73
CA PHE A 333 9.68 -9.96 0.23
C PHE A 333 10.61 -11.16 0.41
N ILE A 334 11.89 -10.96 0.12
CA ILE A 334 12.94 -11.96 0.28
C ILE A 334 13.75 -11.51 1.48
N GLU A 335 13.58 -12.18 2.64
CA GLU A 335 14.35 -11.89 3.83
C GLU A 335 15.81 -12.33 3.62
N VAL A 336 16.73 -11.40 3.88
CA VAL A 336 18.18 -11.62 3.73
C VAL A 336 18.89 -11.58 5.09
N GLY A 337 18.36 -10.78 6.04
CA GLY A 337 18.86 -10.67 7.41
C GLY A 337 19.41 -9.30 7.74
N SER A 338 20.72 -9.04 7.69
CA SER A 338 21.27 -7.71 8.00
C SER A 338 21.06 -6.70 6.88
N THR A 339 21.09 -5.42 7.23
CA THR A 339 20.98 -4.32 6.24
C THR A 339 22.14 -4.33 5.26
N GLU A 340 23.34 -4.63 5.75
CA GLU A 340 24.58 -4.68 4.95
C GLU A 340 24.48 -5.78 3.90
N ARG A 341 24.09 -6.99 4.30
CA ARG A 341 23.90 -8.13 3.42
C ARG A 341 22.81 -7.87 2.39
N THR A 342 21.67 -7.32 2.83
CA THR A 342 20.57 -6.95 1.93
C THR A 342 21.01 -5.92 0.90
N THR A 343 21.83 -4.95 1.32
CA THR A 343 22.35 -3.91 0.42
C THR A 343 23.28 -4.52 -0.63
N LEU A 344 24.15 -5.46 -0.24
CA LEU A 344 25.02 -6.16 -1.19
C LEU A 344 24.21 -6.96 -2.23
N VAL A 345 23.22 -7.74 -1.79
CA VAL A 345 22.33 -8.48 -2.72
C VAL A 345 21.65 -7.51 -3.70
N ALA A 346 21.16 -6.38 -3.22
CA ALA A 346 20.52 -5.39 -4.09
C ALA A 346 21.49 -4.72 -5.06
N GLN A 347 22.76 -4.52 -4.68
CA GLN A 347 23.82 -4.04 -5.59
C GLN A 347 24.12 -5.06 -6.69
N LEU A 348 24.29 -6.34 -6.35
CA LEU A 348 24.49 -7.41 -7.33
C LEU A 348 23.33 -7.49 -8.32
N LEU A 349 22.10 -7.34 -7.85
CA LEU A 349 20.93 -7.29 -8.71
C LEU A 349 20.93 -6.06 -9.62
N LEU A 350 21.34 -4.90 -9.11
CA LEU A 350 21.44 -3.67 -9.90
C LEU A 350 22.52 -3.81 -10.99
N GLU A 351 23.66 -4.39 -10.67
CA GLU A 351 24.73 -4.71 -11.63
C GLU A 351 24.25 -5.71 -12.69
N ALA A 352 23.38 -6.66 -12.32
CA ALA A 352 22.73 -7.59 -13.25
C ALA A 352 21.58 -6.93 -14.06
N GLY A 353 21.33 -5.64 -13.86
CA GLY A 353 20.33 -4.86 -14.58
C GLY A 353 18.93 -4.89 -13.98
N PHE A 354 18.78 -5.15 -12.66
CA PHE A 354 17.49 -5.17 -11.97
C PHE A 354 17.46 -4.20 -10.80
N TYR A 355 16.54 -3.24 -10.82
CA TYR A 355 16.31 -2.36 -9.68
C TYR A 355 15.20 -2.95 -8.78
N VAL A 356 15.53 -3.16 -7.52
CA VAL A 356 14.66 -3.65 -6.44
C VAL A 356 14.74 -2.73 -5.23
N ASN A 357 13.81 -2.81 -4.29
CA ASN A 357 13.82 -2.00 -3.08
C ASN A 357 14.52 -2.74 -1.93
N VAL A 358 15.40 -2.05 -1.22
CA VAL A 358 15.94 -2.51 0.07
C VAL A 358 14.95 -2.13 1.17
N ALA A 359 14.42 -3.13 1.87
CA ALA A 359 13.60 -2.92 3.06
C ALA A 359 14.45 -3.22 4.30
N ALA A 360 14.70 -2.17 5.09
CA ALA A 360 15.50 -2.21 6.31
C ALA A 360 14.75 -1.53 7.46
N TYR A 361 15.31 -1.60 8.67
CA TYR A 361 14.75 -0.88 9.82
C TYR A 361 14.56 0.60 9.49
N PRO A 362 13.40 1.22 9.83
CA PRO A 362 12.31 0.72 10.67
C PRO A 362 11.15 0.07 9.89
N ALA A 363 11.25 -0.09 8.57
CA ALA A 363 10.19 -0.70 7.76
C ALA A 363 10.01 -2.19 8.08
N VAL A 364 11.07 -2.84 8.53
CA VAL A 364 11.10 -4.20 9.07
C VAL A 364 11.90 -4.22 10.39
N PRO A 365 11.74 -5.24 11.26
CA PRO A 365 12.54 -5.37 12.48
C PRO A 365 14.04 -5.45 12.16
N ARG A 366 14.89 -5.10 13.15
CA ARG A 366 16.35 -5.25 13.03
C ARG A 366 16.70 -6.73 12.81
N GLY A 367 17.63 -6.99 11.91
CA GLY A 367 18.04 -8.33 11.55
C GLY A 367 17.11 -9.06 10.57
N HIS A 368 16.02 -8.43 10.14
CA HIS A 368 15.04 -8.95 9.19
C HIS A 368 14.96 -8.10 7.92
N SER A 369 16.06 -7.46 7.55
CA SER A 369 16.13 -6.71 6.29
C SER A 369 16.03 -7.64 5.09
N GLY A 370 15.47 -7.14 3.99
CA GLY A 370 15.25 -7.97 2.82
C GLY A 370 15.02 -7.16 1.54
N ILE A 371 14.99 -7.89 0.44
CA ILE A 371 14.65 -7.37 -0.88
C ILE A 371 13.13 -7.36 -1.00
N ARG A 372 12.58 -6.17 -1.24
CA ARG A 372 11.17 -6.00 -1.59
C ARG A 372 11.04 -5.71 -3.07
N LEU A 373 10.35 -6.56 -3.80
CA LEU A 373 10.11 -6.38 -5.22
C LEU A 373 8.62 -6.48 -5.56
N MET A 374 8.23 -5.86 -6.66
CA MET A 374 6.87 -5.86 -7.16
C MET A 374 6.83 -6.36 -8.60
N LEU A 375 5.85 -7.21 -8.87
CA LEU A 375 5.52 -7.69 -10.21
C LEU A 375 4.48 -6.74 -10.82
N THR A 376 4.71 -6.35 -12.07
CA THR A 376 3.82 -5.45 -12.82
C THR A 376 3.62 -5.98 -14.24
N VAL A 377 2.59 -5.51 -14.94
CA VAL A 377 2.37 -5.90 -16.34
C VAL A 377 3.41 -5.31 -17.30
N HIS A 378 4.21 -4.33 -16.88
CA HIS A 378 5.29 -3.79 -17.70
C HIS A 378 6.42 -4.78 -17.95
N GLN A 379 6.70 -5.65 -16.98
CA GLN A 379 7.74 -6.68 -17.12
C GLN A 379 7.25 -7.81 -18.04
N THR A 380 8.12 -8.35 -18.87
CA THR A 380 7.83 -9.57 -19.62
C THR A 380 8.00 -10.82 -18.74
N LEU A 381 7.46 -11.95 -19.18
CA LEU A 381 7.72 -13.22 -18.49
C LEU A 381 9.21 -13.59 -18.48
N ASP A 382 9.95 -13.17 -19.51
CA ASP A 382 11.40 -13.35 -19.57
C ASP A 382 12.15 -12.50 -18.55
N ASP A 383 11.71 -11.25 -18.32
CA ASP A 383 12.27 -10.41 -17.27
C ASP A 383 12.11 -11.04 -15.88
N VAL A 384 10.94 -11.66 -15.63
CA VAL A 384 10.70 -12.38 -14.38
C VAL A 384 11.62 -13.59 -14.23
N ARG A 385 11.82 -14.39 -15.31
CA ARG A 385 12.77 -15.53 -15.29
C ARG A 385 14.17 -15.05 -14.97
N ARG A 386 14.66 -14.05 -15.69
CA ARG A 386 15.99 -13.48 -15.50
C ARG A 386 16.19 -12.94 -14.09
N LEU A 387 15.20 -12.24 -13.53
CA LEU A 387 15.25 -11.74 -12.16
C LEU A 387 15.42 -12.88 -11.15
N VAL A 388 14.60 -13.95 -11.24
CA VAL A 388 14.64 -15.03 -10.24
C VAL A 388 15.99 -15.79 -10.32
N HIS A 389 16.55 -15.98 -11.52
CA HIS A 389 17.90 -16.54 -11.65
C HIS A 389 18.98 -15.63 -11.05
N ALA A 390 18.90 -14.31 -11.30
CA ALA A 390 19.83 -13.35 -10.70
C ALA A 390 19.69 -13.30 -9.16
N LEU A 391 18.47 -13.37 -8.63
CA LEU A 391 18.22 -13.49 -7.19
C LEU A 391 18.87 -14.74 -6.59
N ALA A 392 18.68 -15.90 -7.23
CA ALA A 392 19.29 -17.15 -6.75
C ALA A 392 20.82 -17.06 -6.74
N GLN A 393 21.42 -16.49 -7.78
CA GLN A 393 22.87 -16.27 -7.86
C GLN A 393 23.38 -15.28 -6.81
N ALA A 394 22.70 -14.14 -6.65
CA ALA A 394 23.09 -13.12 -5.66
C ALA A 394 22.97 -13.62 -4.22
N LEU A 395 22.02 -14.50 -3.92
CA LEU A 395 21.87 -15.11 -2.61
C LEU A 395 22.91 -16.22 -2.35
N ALA A 396 23.30 -17.01 -3.36
CA ALA A 396 24.28 -18.10 -3.25
C ALA A 396 25.73 -17.59 -3.20
N GLY A 397 26.06 -16.52 -3.94
CA GLY A 397 27.41 -15.95 -3.98
C GLY A 397 27.91 -15.34 -2.67
N GLU A 398 27.05 -15.24 -1.67
CA GLU A 398 27.35 -14.70 -0.35
C GLU A 398 27.82 -15.74 0.68
N GLU A 399 27.63 -17.04 0.43
CA GLU A 399 28.14 -18.08 1.36
C GLU A 399 29.66 -18.17 1.34
N ASP A 400 30.32 -17.73 0.26
CA ASP A 400 31.75 -17.84 0.07
C ASP A 400 32.57 -16.57 0.43
N ASP A 401 31.99 -15.37 0.53
CA ASP A 401 32.74 -14.09 0.57
C ASP A 401 32.58 -13.26 1.85
N LEU A 402 31.98 -13.75 2.94
CA LEU A 402 31.87 -12.96 4.15
C LEU A 402 33.12 -13.09 5.06
N PRO A 403 33.98 -12.03 5.16
CA PRO A 403 34.83 -11.92 6.33
C PRO A 403 33.92 -11.78 7.55
N SER A 404 34.22 -12.54 8.60
CA SER A 404 33.53 -12.50 9.90
C SER A 404 33.48 -11.05 10.41
N THR A 405 32.46 -10.29 10.03
CA THR A 405 32.32 -8.88 10.45
C THR A 405 31.77 -8.84 11.86
N ARG A 406 32.60 -8.32 12.78
CA ARG A 406 32.18 -7.88 14.11
C ARG A 406 31.01 -6.93 13.98
N PRO A 407 29.95 -7.03 14.84
CA PRO A 407 28.86 -6.08 14.86
C PRO A 407 29.43 -4.67 15.10
N MET A 408 28.93 -3.68 14.36
CA MET A 408 29.25 -2.27 14.54
C MET A 408 29.03 -1.86 15.99
N GLY A 409 30.13 -1.45 16.61
CA GLY A 409 30.45 -1.20 17.97
C GLY A 409 29.34 -0.75 18.92
N ALA A 410 29.21 -1.48 19.99
CA ALA A 410 28.90 -0.90 21.28
C ALA A 410 30.14 -0.08 21.73
N ALA A 411 30.11 1.23 21.48
CA ALA A 411 30.97 2.14 22.19
C ALA A 411 30.44 2.22 23.64
N HIS A 412 31.11 1.60 24.54
CA HIS A 412 30.94 1.88 25.97
C HIS A 412 31.41 3.32 26.21
N PRO A 413 30.66 4.16 26.93
CA PRO A 413 31.20 5.38 27.52
C PRO A 413 32.02 5.00 28.76
N GLY A 414 33.29 5.39 28.79
CA GLY A 414 34.06 5.56 30.02
C GLY A 414 33.62 6.79 30.79
#